data_0d027a0d77266c31dbc9d433f715d5f3
#
_entry.id   0d027a0d77266c31dbc9d433f715d5f3
#
_cell.length_a   1.000
_cell.length_b   1.000
_cell.length_c   1.000
_cell.angle_alpha   90.00
_cell.angle_beta   90.00
_cell.angle_gamma   90.00
#
_symmetry.space_group_name_H-M   'P 1'
#
loop_
_entity.id
_entity.type
_entity.pdbx_description
1 polymer ?
#
loop_
_entity_poly.entity_id
_entity_poly.type
_entity_poly.pdbx_seq_one_letter_code
_entity_poly.pdbx_strand_id
1 'polypeptide(L)'
;MIELYYWPTPNGHKISIALEEMGLAYEVKPINIGAGDQFAPEFLAFSPNNRMPAIIDHNGPDGAPISVFESGAILLYLAEKTGMLMPGDIRSQIVVKEWVM
;
A
#
# COMPACT_ATOMS: atom_id res chain seq x y z
N MET A 1 5.83 1.16 12.35
CA MET A 1 5.96 0.05 11.43
C MET A 1 4.74 -0.08 10.54
N ILE A 2 4.92 -0.53 9.33
CA ILE A 2 3.83 -0.74 8.37
C ILE A 2 3.43 -2.20 8.40
N GLU A 3 2.13 -2.49 8.48
CA GLU A 3 1.60 -3.83 8.27
C GLU A 3 1.11 -3.91 6.83
N LEU A 4 1.64 -4.88 6.06
CA LEU A 4 1.25 -5.12 4.68
C LEU A 4 0.35 -6.35 4.62
N TYR A 5 -0.91 -6.14 4.26
CA TYR A 5 -1.86 -7.22 4.00
C TYR A 5 -1.69 -7.67 2.56
N TYR A 6 -1.20 -8.89 2.37
CA TYR A 6 -0.54 -9.30 1.15
C TYR A 6 -0.87 -10.75 0.76
N TRP A 7 -0.96 -11.00 -0.53
CA TRP A 7 -0.92 -12.33 -1.13
C TRP A 7 -0.04 -12.24 -2.39
N PRO A 8 0.68 -13.31 -2.77
CA PRO A 8 1.61 -13.25 -3.92
C PRO A 8 0.88 -13.14 -5.25
N THR A 9 0.45 -11.95 -5.57
CA THR A 9 -0.22 -11.54 -6.79
C THR A 9 0.50 -10.34 -7.37
N PRO A 10 0.28 -9.97 -8.66
CA PRO A 10 0.94 -8.79 -9.22
C PRO A 10 0.72 -7.52 -8.40
N ASN A 11 -0.50 -7.30 -7.90
CA ASN A 11 -0.79 -6.10 -7.09
C ASN A 11 -0.11 -6.15 -5.71
N GLY A 12 -0.03 -7.33 -5.09
CA GLY A 12 0.70 -7.51 -3.85
C GLY A 12 2.18 -7.25 -4.03
N HIS A 13 2.78 -7.77 -5.09
CA HIS A 13 4.19 -7.57 -5.40
C HIS A 13 4.54 -6.11 -5.64
N LYS A 14 3.65 -5.31 -6.22
CA LYS A 14 3.89 -3.87 -6.41
C LYS A 14 4.25 -3.19 -5.10
N ILE A 15 3.53 -3.53 -4.04
CA ILE A 15 3.72 -2.88 -2.75
C ILE A 15 4.93 -3.43 -2.01
N SER A 16 5.15 -4.75 -2.04
CA SER A 16 6.34 -5.33 -1.40
C SER A 16 7.62 -4.80 -2.04
N ILE A 17 7.66 -4.69 -3.36
CA ILE A 17 8.80 -4.12 -4.08
C ILE A 17 9.01 -2.66 -3.68
N ALA A 18 7.94 -1.86 -3.64
CA ALA A 18 8.04 -0.45 -3.26
C ALA A 18 8.59 -0.29 -1.85
N LEU A 19 8.12 -1.07 -0.89
CA LEU A 19 8.58 -1.02 0.49
C LEU A 19 10.08 -1.38 0.59
N GLU A 20 10.51 -2.40 -0.14
CA GLU A 20 11.93 -2.79 -0.18
C GLU A 20 12.79 -1.70 -0.83
N GLU A 21 12.37 -1.14 -1.94
CA GLU A 21 13.11 -0.07 -2.64
C GLU A 21 13.22 1.19 -1.79
N MET A 22 12.19 1.50 -1.02
CA MET A 22 12.18 2.67 -0.14
C MET A 22 12.88 2.42 1.19
N GLY A 23 13.29 1.19 1.48
CA GLY A 23 13.97 0.84 2.74
C GLY A 23 13.07 0.96 3.95
N LEU A 24 11.76 0.81 3.80
CA LEU A 24 10.82 0.89 4.90
C LEU A 24 10.67 -0.45 5.61
N ALA A 25 10.65 -0.43 6.94
CA ALA A 25 10.36 -1.63 7.72
C ALA A 25 8.88 -1.96 7.65
N TYR A 26 8.55 -3.23 7.41
CA TYR A 26 7.17 -3.68 7.32
C TYR A 26 7.02 -5.12 7.79
N GLU A 27 5.80 -5.48 8.16
CA GLU A 27 5.43 -6.83 8.55
C GLU A 27 4.35 -7.32 7.60
N VAL A 28 4.51 -8.54 7.07
CA VAL A 28 3.54 -9.13 6.15
C VAL A 28 2.44 -9.82 6.96
N LYS A 29 1.19 -9.49 6.62
CA LYS A 29 -0.02 -10.15 7.11
C LYS A 29 -0.66 -10.89 5.93
N PRO A 30 -0.54 -12.21 5.82
CA PRO A 30 -1.05 -12.90 4.64
C PRO A 30 -2.58 -12.86 4.55
N ILE A 31 -3.08 -12.60 3.34
CA ILE A 31 -4.51 -12.65 3.00
C ILE A 31 -4.67 -13.68 1.90
N ASN A 32 -4.98 -14.92 2.28
CA ASN A 32 -5.14 -16.00 1.33
C ASN A 32 -6.47 -15.86 0.57
N ILE A 33 -6.39 -15.32 -0.64
CA ILE A 33 -7.58 -15.06 -1.45
C ILE A 33 -8.28 -16.34 -1.90
N GLY A 34 -7.56 -17.46 -2.01
CA GLY A 34 -8.15 -18.76 -2.30
C GLY A 34 -8.94 -19.34 -1.14
N ALA A 35 -8.65 -18.91 0.09
CA ALA A 35 -9.37 -19.32 1.30
C ALA A 35 -10.45 -18.32 1.73
N GLY A 36 -10.62 -17.21 1.01
CA GLY A 36 -11.64 -16.21 1.34
C GLY A 36 -11.25 -15.23 2.44
N ASP A 37 -9.96 -15.11 2.77
CA ASP A 37 -9.48 -14.19 3.82
C ASP A 37 -9.84 -12.73 3.54
N GLN A 38 -9.98 -12.34 2.27
CA GLN A 38 -10.36 -11.00 1.87
C GLN A 38 -11.77 -10.61 2.31
N PHE A 39 -12.60 -11.59 2.70
CA PHE A 39 -13.95 -11.35 3.20
C PHE A 39 -14.04 -11.32 4.73
N ALA A 40 -12.93 -11.53 5.43
CA ALA A 40 -12.91 -11.47 6.88
C ALA A 40 -13.30 -10.08 7.39
N PRO A 41 -14.14 -9.95 8.43
CA PRO A 41 -14.56 -8.63 8.93
C PRO A 41 -13.41 -7.72 9.31
N GLU A 42 -12.34 -8.25 9.86
CA GLU A 42 -11.14 -7.50 10.24
C GLU A 42 -10.50 -6.84 9.01
N PHE A 43 -10.46 -7.56 7.90
CA PHE A 43 -9.88 -7.03 6.67
C PHE A 43 -10.81 -6.02 6.00
N LEU A 44 -12.11 -6.29 5.98
CA LEU A 44 -13.10 -5.39 5.38
C LEU A 44 -13.16 -4.03 6.08
N ALA A 45 -12.77 -3.97 7.35
CA ALA A 45 -12.75 -2.72 8.09
C ALA A 45 -11.81 -1.67 7.47
N PHE A 46 -10.73 -2.10 6.80
CA PHE A 46 -9.79 -1.18 6.14
C PHE A 46 -9.61 -1.45 4.65
N SER A 47 -10.27 -2.45 4.10
CA SER A 47 -10.33 -2.68 2.66
C SER A 47 -11.76 -3.06 2.27
N PRO A 48 -12.66 -2.06 2.19
CA PRO A 48 -14.09 -2.32 1.98
C PRO A 48 -14.40 -2.98 0.64
N ASN A 49 -13.51 -2.90 -0.33
CA ASN A 49 -13.67 -3.57 -1.63
C ASN A 49 -13.21 -5.03 -1.62
N ASN A 50 -12.91 -5.59 -0.44
CA ASN A 50 -12.44 -6.96 -0.22
C ASN A 50 -11.27 -7.36 -1.13
N ARG A 51 -10.32 -6.45 -1.38
CA ARG A 51 -9.14 -6.68 -2.21
C ARG A 51 -7.87 -6.40 -1.44
N MET A 52 -6.87 -7.26 -1.61
CA MET A 52 -5.51 -6.96 -1.21
C MET A 52 -4.78 -6.30 -2.39
N PRO A 53 -3.71 -5.55 -2.23
CA PRO A 53 -3.07 -5.22 -0.96
C PRO A 53 -3.77 -4.11 -0.21
N ALA A 54 -3.50 -4.06 1.08
CA ALA A 54 -3.84 -2.93 1.95
C ALA A 54 -2.72 -2.77 2.97
N ILE A 55 -2.54 -1.58 3.50
CA ILE A 55 -1.56 -1.33 4.55
C ILE A 55 -2.21 -0.64 5.74
N ILE A 56 -1.61 -0.86 6.91
CA ILE A 56 -1.79 0.01 8.08
C ILE A 56 -0.42 0.56 8.42
N ASP A 57 -0.27 1.87 8.35
CA ASP A 57 0.96 2.55 8.76
C ASP A 57 0.74 3.11 10.16
N HIS A 58 1.39 2.51 11.15
CA HIS A 58 1.28 2.92 12.53
C HIS A 58 1.96 4.26 12.81
N ASN A 59 2.79 4.73 11.89
CA ASN A 59 3.44 6.04 11.96
C ASN A 59 2.98 6.91 10.79
N GLY A 60 1.68 7.13 10.72
CA GLY A 60 1.05 7.92 9.69
C GLY A 60 1.16 9.42 9.90
N PRO A 61 0.39 10.22 9.14
CA PRO A 61 0.37 11.68 9.29
C PRO A 61 0.04 12.07 10.72
N ASP A 62 0.74 13.08 11.23
CA ASP A 62 0.58 13.57 12.60
C ASP A 62 0.88 12.52 13.69
N GLY A 63 1.61 11.45 13.31
CA GLY A 63 1.95 10.37 14.23
C GLY A 63 0.80 9.40 14.51
N ALA A 64 -0.35 9.57 13.88
CA ALA A 64 -1.50 8.69 14.06
C ALA A 64 -1.48 7.54 13.04
N PRO A 65 -2.02 6.36 13.38
CA PRO A 65 -2.14 5.27 12.41
C PRO A 65 -3.06 5.65 11.26
N ILE A 66 -2.73 5.18 10.06
CA ILE A 66 -3.59 5.32 8.87
C ILE A 66 -3.65 4.00 8.12
N SER A 67 -4.83 3.65 7.63
CA SER A 67 -5.00 2.52 6.73
C SER A 67 -5.22 3.02 5.30
N VAL A 68 -4.63 2.33 4.32
CA VAL A 68 -4.77 2.68 2.90
C VAL A 68 -5.07 1.41 2.13
N PHE A 69 -6.07 1.45 1.27
CA PHE A 69 -6.35 0.38 0.33
C PHE A 69 -6.20 0.90 -1.10
N GLU A 70 -6.20 0.01 -2.09
CA GLU A 70 -5.87 0.22 -3.50
C GLU A 70 -4.36 0.38 -3.72
N SER A 71 -3.80 -0.49 -4.57
CA SER A 71 -2.35 -0.51 -4.81
C SER A 71 -1.80 0.84 -5.30
N GLY A 72 -2.54 1.52 -6.21
CA GLY A 72 -2.14 2.84 -6.69
C GLY A 72 -2.10 3.88 -5.58
N ALA A 73 -3.12 3.90 -4.73
CA ALA A 73 -3.18 4.83 -3.61
C ALA A 73 -2.07 4.57 -2.60
N ILE A 74 -1.77 3.29 -2.32
CA ILE A 74 -0.68 2.91 -1.42
C ILE A 74 0.65 3.41 -1.98
N LEU A 75 0.91 3.21 -3.27
CA LEU A 75 2.15 3.68 -3.89
C LEU A 75 2.29 5.19 -3.79
N LEU A 76 1.23 5.94 -4.06
CA LEU A 76 1.24 7.40 -3.94
C LEU A 76 1.48 7.85 -2.51
N TYR A 77 0.82 7.21 -1.54
CA TYR A 77 1.02 7.50 -0.12
C TYR A 77 2.48 7.29 0.29
N LEU A 78 3.06 6.15 -0.07
CA LEU A 78 4.45 5.83 0.29
C LEU A 78 5.44 6.79 -0.38
N ALA A 79 5.18 7.19 -1.62
CA ALA A 79 6.01 8.17 -2.32
C ALA A 79 5.99 9.53 -1.61
N GLU A 80 4.82 9.99 -1.19
CA GLU A 80 4.69 11.24 -0.44
C GLU A 80 5.38 11.16 0.93
N LYS A 81 5.18 10.04 1.62
CA LYS A 81 5.78 9.83 2.95
C LYS A 81 7.31 9.85 2.89
N THR A 82 7.90 9.22 1.90
CA THR A 82 9.34 9.05 1.80
C THR A 82 10.02 10.14 0.97
N GLY A 83 9.28 10.85 0.14
CA GLY A 83 9.82 11.77 -0.85
C GLY A 83 10.57 11.07 -1.98
N MET A 84 10.39 9.75 -2.14
CA MET A 84 11.09 8.93 -3.13
C MET A 84 10.16 8.55 -4.26
N LEU A 85 10.73 8.25 -5.42
CA LEU A 85 10.04 7.71 -6.60
C LEU A 85 8.96 8.65 -7.16
N MET A 86 8.94 9.90 -6.73
CA MET A 86 8.00 10.91 -7.22
C MET A 86 8.76 12.21 -7.50
N PRO A 87 8.73 12.72 -8.75
CA PRO A 87 9.40 13.97 -9.07
C PRO A 87 8.73 15.17 -8.38
N GLY A 88 9.49 16.28 -8.25
CA GLY A 88 9.01 17.45 -7.53
C GLY A 88 8.06 18.34 -8.30
N ASP A 89 8.04 18.28 -9.65
CA ASP A 89 7.20 19.13 -10.48
C ASP A 89 5.91 18.44 -10.90
N ILE A 90 4.86 19.22 -11.04
CA ILE A 90 3.50 18.71 -11.32
C ILE A 90 3.45 17.95 -12.64
N ARG A 91 4.12 18.46 -13.68
CA ARG A 91 4.09 17.83 -15.00
C ARG A 91 4.64 16.42 -14.99
N SER A 92 5.79 16.21 -14.34
CA SER A 92 6.40 14.89 -14.19
C SER A 92 5.60 14.00 -13.23
N GLN A 93 5.00 14.56 -12.19
CA GLN A 93 4.13 13.82 -11.27
C GLN A 93 2.92 13.24 -11.99
N ILE A 94 2.33 13.98 -12.91
CA ILE A 94 1.18 13.50 -13.68
C ILE A 94 1.56 12.30 -14.55
N VAL A 95 2.72 12.33 -15.19
CA VAL A 95 3.22 11.20 -15.98
C VAL A 95 3.39 9.96 -15.08
N VAL A 96 4.00 10.12 -13.91
CA VAL A 96 4.15 9.01 -12.95
C VAL A 96 2.79 8.45 -12.54
N LYS A 97 1.84 9.31 -12.23
CA LYS A 97 0.49 8.89 -11.81
C LYS A 97 -0.25 8.11 -12.90
N GLU A 98 -0.09 8.53 -14.16
CA GLU A 98 -0.68 7.79 -15.29
C GLU A 98 -0.19 6.35 -15.34
N TRP A 99 1.10 6.12 -15.11
CA TRP A 99 1.68 4.79 -15.15
C TRP A 99 1.39 3.95 -13.90
N VAL A 100 1.09 4.59 -12.76
CA VAL A 100 0.73 3.90 -11.51
C VAL A 100 -0.69 3.36 -11.57
N MET A 101 -1.59 4.10 -12.18
CA MET A 101 -2.98 3.68 -12.33
C MET A 101 -3.13 2.73 -13.52
#